data_58453a5a2a0563545d344f4bd3d5feec
#
_entry.id   58453a5a2a0563545d344f4bd3d5feec
#
_cell.length_a   1.000
_cell.length_b   1.000
_cell.length_c   1.000
_cell.angle_alpha   90.00
_cell.angle_beta   90.00
_cell.angle_gamma   90.00
#
_symmetry.space_group_name_H-M   'P 1'
#
loop_
_entity.id
_entity.type
_entity.pdbx_description
1 polymer ?
#
loop_
_entity_poly.entity_id
_entity_poly.type
_entity_poly.pdbx_seq_one_letter_code
_entity_poly.pdbx_strand_id
1 'polypeptide(L)'
;CVLQNAEMGCQGITSVRKSLKDSKVDGVLCEHLIKYGKLYHCANKMLQNRGAEPHRVSNMTKAMTRYAAQRDLKRDSSSSHIAEMMIKGNTMGVNKMSRKIREYNGNDPHVSLLAKRMLETEEENIKEMSAFL
;
A
#
# COMPACT_ATOMS: atom_id res chain seq x y z
N CYS A 1 1.48 6.22 -10.39
CA CYS A 1 2.27 5.64 -9.30
C CYS A 1 1.49 5.58 -7.98
N VAL A 2 0.92 6.70 -7.49
CA VAL A 2 0.10 6.72 -6.26
C VAL A 2 -1.04 5.69 -6.32
N LEU A 3 -1.81 5.67 -7.40
CA LEU A 3 -2.91 4.73 -7.60
C LEU A 3 -2.44 3.27 -7.50
N GLN A 4 -1.34 2.93 -8.14
CA GLN A 4 -0.78 1.58 -8.08
C GLN A 4 -0.28 1.20 -6.69
N ASN A 5 0.37 2.12 -5.97
CA ASN A 5 0.80 1.87 -4.60
C ASN A 5 -0.40 1.64 -3.67
N ALA A 6 -1.42 2.48 -3.77
CA ALA A 6 -2.65 2.31 -2.99
C ALA A 6 -3.35 0.99 -3.30
N GLU A 7 -3.43 0.62 -4.57
CA GLU A 7 -4.02 -0.64 -5.02
C GLU A 7 -3.25 -1.85 -4.45
N MET A 8 -1.92 -1.81 -4.48
CA MET A 8 -1.08 -2.87 -3.91
C MET A 8 -1.17 -2.92 -2.38
N GLY A 9 -1.25 -1.78 -1.72
CA GLY A 9 -1.46 -1.71 -0.27
C GLY A 9 -2.79 -2.36 0.14
N CYS A 10 -3.88 -2.01 -0.53
CA CYS A 10 -5.19 -2.64 -0.31
C CYS A 10 -5.14 -4.16 -0.56
N GLN A 11 -4.50 -4.58 -1.65
CA GLN A 11 -4.36 -5.99 -2.01
C GLN A 11 -3.57 -6.77 -0.95
N GLY A 12 -2.45 -6.22 -0.49
CA GLY A 12 -1.60 -6.83 0.54
C GLY A 12 -2.34 -7.02 1.85
N ILE A 13 -2.98 -5.96 2.34
CA ILE A 13 -3.76 -6.01 3.59
C ILE A 13 -4.91 -7.01 3.48
N THR A 14 -5.67 -6.98 2.41
CA THR A 14 -6.78 -7.91 2.20
C THR A 14 -6.31 -9.37 2.19
N SER A 15 -5.13 -9.62 1.62
CA SER A 15 -4.55 -10.96 1.57
C SER A 15 -4.14 -11.48 2.95
N VAL A 16 -3.48 -10.66 3.78
CA VAL A 16 -3.02 -11.11 5.11
C VAL A 16 -4.16 -11.21 6.12
N ARG A 17 -5.18 -10.37 6.02
CA ARG A 17 -6.32 -10.38 6.95
C ARG A 17 -7.07 -11.70 6.98
N LYS A 18 -7.07 -12.45 5.89
CA LYS A 18 -7.71 -13.78 5.83
C LYS A 18 -7.10 -14.81 6.78
N SER A 19 -5.82 -14.67 7.09
CA SER A 19 -5.07 -15.57 7.97
C SER A 19 -4.81 -14.98 9.36
N LEU A 20 -5.21 -13.72 9.56
CA LEU A 20 -4.92 -12.98 10.78
C LEU A 20 -5.89 -13.37 11.91
N LYS A 21 -5.32 -13.64 13.09
CA LYS A 21 -6.07 -13.99 14.31
C LYS A 21 -6.00 -12.91 15.39
N ASP A 22 -4.99 -12.06 15.34
CA ASP A 22 -4.77 -10.99 16.32
C ASP A 22 -5.66 -9.78 15.98
N SER A 23 -6.62 -9.47 16.87
CA SER A 23 -7.57 -8.38 16.69
C SER A 23 -6.92 -7.00 16.73
N LYS A 24 -5.81 -6.83 17.44
CA LYS A 24 -5.08 -5.56 17.51
C LYS A 24 -4.39 -5.26 16.20
N VAL A 25 -3.70 -6.26 15.63
CA VAL A 25 -3.08 -6.14 14.29
C VAL A 25 -4.16 -5.92 13.24
N ASP A 26 -5.26 -6.65 13.30
CA ASP A 26 -6.37 -6.46 12.34
C ASP A 26 -6.95 -5.03 12.42
N GLY A 27 -7.12 -4.48 13.61
CA GLY A 27 -7.58 -3.10 13.79
C GLY A 27 -6.67 -2.08 13.11
N VAL A 28 -5.36 -2.19 13.30
CA VAL A 28 -4.38 -1.31 12.65
C VAL A 28 -4.40 -1.49 11.14
N LEU A 29 -4.47 -2.72 10.63
CA LEU A 29 -4.55 -2.98 9.20
C LEU A 29 -5.85 -2.47 8.57
N CYS A 30 -6.97 -2.49 9.29
CA CYS A 30 -8.21 -1.84 8.84
C CYS A 30 -8.03 -0.33 8.64
N GLU A 31 -7.35 0.35 9.55
CA GLU A 31 -7.05 1.77 9.42
C GLU A 31 -6.14 2.05 8.22
N HIS A 32 -5.10 1.23 8.02
CA HIS A 32 -4.25 1.31 6.83
C HIS A 32 -5.05 1.12 5.54
N LEU A 33 -5.97 0.17 5.53
CA LEU A 33 -6.84 -0.08 4.37
C LEU A 33 -7.70 1.13 4.03
N ILE A 34 -8.24 1.82 5.05
CA ILE A 34 -9.01 3.06 4.88
C ILE A 34 -8.12 4.17 4.30
N LYS A 35 -6.91 4.34 4.82
CA LYS A 35 -5.94 5.33 4.31
C LYS A 35 -5.64 5.09 2.82
N TYR A 36 -5.32 3.85 2.45
CA TYR A 36 -5.08 3.47 1.05
C TYR A 36 -6.30 3.66 0.15
N GLY A 37 -7.48 3.32 0.64
CA GLY A 37 -8.73 3.52 -0.10
C GLY A 37 -9.00 4.99 -0.43
N LYS A 38 -8.75 5.89 0.50
CA LYS A 38 -8.85 7.35 0.30
C LYS A 38 -7.83 7.84 -0.75
N LEU A 39 -6.58 7.41 -0.64
CA LEU A 39 -5.52 7.77 -1.60
C LEU A 39 -5.82 7.24 -3.00
N TYR A 40 -6.31 6.01 -3.10
CA TYR A 40 -6.76 5.42 -4.36
C TYR A 40 -7.86 6.26 -4.99
N HIS A 41 -8.89 6.59 -4.22
CA HIS A 41 -10.02 7.39 -4.70
C HIS A 41 -9.57 8.78 -5.19
N CYS A 42 -8.73 9.47 -4.41
CA CYS A 42 -8.18 10.77 -4.80
C CYS A 42 -7.37 10.68 -6.10
N ALA A 43 -6.48 9.70 -6.21
CA ALA A 43 -5.66 9.51 -7.41
C ALA A 43 -6.52 9.20 -8.64
N ASN A 44 -7.51 8.33 -8.49
CA ASN A 44 -8.42 7.96 -9.58
C ASN A 44 -9.24 9.16 -10.06
N LYS A 45 -9.79 9.94 -9.13
CA LYS A 45 -10.54 11.16 -9.45
C LYS A 45 -9.68 12.20 -10.16
N MET A 46 -8.44 12.40 -9.72
CA MET A 46 -7.51 13.31 -10.38
C MET A 46 -7.19 12.88 -11.82
N LEU A 47 -7.01 11.59 -12.07
CA LEU A 47 -6.81 11.05 -13.42
C LEU A 47 -8.04 11.26 -14.29
N GLN A 48 -9.23 10.94 -13.80
CA GLN A 48 -10.50 11.15 -14.51
C GLN A 48 -10.71 12.62 -14.89
N ASN A 49 -10.46 13.55 -13.97
CA ASN A 49 -10.59 14.98 -14.22
C ASN A 49 -9.62 15.51 -15.29
N ARG A 50 -8.53 14.79 -15.54
CA ARG A 50 -7.53 15.13 -16.58
C ARG A 50 -7.71 14.35 -17.87
N GLY A 51 -8.76 13.53 -17.98
CA GLY A 51 -8.99 12.66 -19.12
C GLY A 51 -7.90 11.60 -19.32
N ALA A 52 -7.15 11.29 -18.25
CA ALA A 52 -6.10 10.27 -18.29
C ALA A 52 -6.63 8.92 -17.83
N GLU A 53 -6.21 7.86 -18.52
CA GLU A 53 -6.53 6.51 -18.12
C GLU A 53 -5.64 6.05 -16.96
N PRO A 54 -6.22 5.40 -15.92
CA PRO A 54 -5.41 4.90 -14.82
C PRO A 54 -4.60 3.67 -15.23
N HIS A 55 -3.29 3.72 -15.02
CA HIS A 55 -2.43 2.55 -15.08
C HIS A 55 -2.60 1.73 -13.81
N ARG A 56 -3.38 0.67 -13.90
CA ARG A 56 -3.63 -0.25 -12.80
C ARG A 56 -2.56 -1.35 -12.74
N VAL A 57 -2.43 -1.97 -11.58
CA VAL A 57 -1.62 -3.18 -11.43
C VAL A 57 -2.27 -4.31 -12.22
N SER A 58 -1.47 -5.05 -12.99
CA SER A 58 -1.99 -6.15 -13.78
C SER A 58 -2.60 -7.26 -12.91
N ASN A 59 -3.62 -7.93 -13.43
CA ASN A 59 -4.25 -9.05 -12.73
C ASN A 59 -3.26 -10.19 -12.46
N MET A 60 -2.31 -10.41 -13.37
CA MET A 60 -1.23 -11.38 -13.17
C MET A 60 -0.35 -10.99 -11.97
N THR A 61 0.08 -9.74 -11.87
CA THR A 61 0.89 -9.25 -10.74
C THR A 61 0.14 -9.41 -9.42
N LYS A 62 -1.16 -9.06 -9.40
CA LYS A 62 -2.01 -9.24 -8.22
C LYS A 62 -2.13 -10.71 -7.81
N ALA A 63 -2.34 -11.59 -8.77
CA ALA A 63 -2.45 -13.02 -8.52
C ALA A 63 -1.15 -13.62 -7.98
N MET A 64 -0.01 -13.25 -8.57
CA MET A 64 1.31 -13.70 -8.12
C MET A 64 1.63 -13.19 -6.71
N THR A 65 1.35 -11.93 -6.42
CA THR A 65 1.56 -11.34 -5.09
C THR A 65 0.68 -12.03 -4.04
N ARG A 66 -0.58 -12.29 -4.37
CA ARG A 66 -1.51 -13.02 -3.50
C ARG A 66 -1.03 -14.45 -3.22
N TYR A 67 -0.59 -15.15 -4.25
CA TYR A 67 -0.08 -16.50 -4.11
C TYR A 67 1.16 -16.56 -3.23
N ALA A 68 2.12 -15.65 -3.44
CA ALA A 68 3.33 -15.55 -2.63
C ALA A 68 3.01 -15.25 -1.16
N ALA A 69 2.10 -14.31 -0.89
CA ALA A 69 1.65 -13.97 0.45
C ALA A 69 0.98 -15.17 1.15
N GLN A 70 0.09 -15.87 0.47
CA GLN A 70 -0.60 -17.04 1.03
C GLN A 70 0.37 -18.20 1.33
N ARG A 71 1.35 -18.42 0.45
CA ARG A 71 2.38 -19.42 0.64
C ARG A 71 3.25 -19.12 1.87
N ASP A 72 3.60 -17.86 2.06
CA ASP A 72 4.38 -17.38 3.19
C ASP A 72 3.59 -17.49 4.50
N LEU A 73 2.31 -17.12 4.52
CA LEU A 73 1.41 -17.23 5.66
C LEU A 73 1.10 -18.67 6.08
N LYS A 74 1.19 -19.64 5.18
CA LYS A 74 1.10 -21.07 5.52
C LYS A 74 2.28 -21.53 6.36
N ARG A 75 3.44 -20.90 6.21
CA ARG A 75 4.65 -21.21 7.00
C ARG A 75 4.58 -20.57 8.38
N ASP A 76 4.18 -19.30 8.43
CA ASP A 76 4.09 -18.52 9.65
C ASP A 76 3.01 -17.44 9.50
N SER A 77 1.99 -17.49 10.33
CA SER A 77 0.89 -16.52 10.40
C SER A 77 0.89 -15.74 11.72
N SER A 78 2.02 -15.70 12.43
CA SER A 78 2.18 -14.93 13.65
C SER A 78 2.05 -13.43 13.38
N SER A 79 1.65 -12.66 14.40
CA SER A 79 1.56 -11.20 14.32
C SER A 79 2.88 -10.57 13.92
N SER A 80 4.00 -11.06 14.46
CA SER A 80 5.35 -10.60 14.12
C SER A 80 5.68 -10.83 12.65
N HIS A 81 5.40 -12.01 12.12
CA HIS A 81 5.65 -12.31 10.71
C HIS A 81 4.78 -11.48 9.77
N ILE A 82 3.50 -11.29 10.10
CA ILE A 82 2.61 -10.41 9.35
C ILE A 82 3.12 -8.98 9.38
N ALA A 83 3.60 -8.49 10.53
CA ALA A 83 4.21 -7.18 10.64
C ALA A 83 5.45 -7.04 9.72
N GLU A 84 6.34 -8.03 9.69
CA GLU A 84 7.49 -8.06 8.77
C GLU A 84 7.06 -7.98 7.30
N MET A 85 6.05 -8.75 6.91
CA MET A 85 5.52 -8.74 5.54
C MET A 85 4.98 -7.34 5.17
N MET A 86 4.22 -6.73 6.06
CA MET A 86 3.64 -5.41 5.83
C MET A 86 4.71 -4.31 5.78
N ILE A 87 5.70 -4.35 6.68
CA ILE A 87 6.85 -3.44 6.67
C ILE A 87 7.61 -3.55 5.35
N LYS A 88 7.89 -4.75 4.90
CA LYS A 88 8.56 -4.98 3.61
C LYS A 88 7.77 -4.38 2.44
N GLY A 89 6.46 -4.60 2.41
CA GLY A 89 5.58 -4.02 1.38
C GLY A 89 5.60 -2.50 1.40
N ASN A 90 5.42 -1.89 2.57
CA ASN A 90 5.44 -0.43 2.74
C ASN A 90 6.83 0.15 2.38
N THR A 91 7.93 -0.52 2.72
CA THR A 91 9.29 -0.08 2.36
C THR A 91 9.47 -0.04 0.82
N MET A 92 8.92 -1.00 0.10
CA MET A 92 8.91 -0.96 -1.36
C MET A 92 8.09 0.23 -1.87
N GLY A 93 6.97 0.53 -1.23
CA GLY A 93 6.15 1.71 -1.52
C GLY A 93 6.91 3.02 -1.30
N VAL A 94 7.58 3.18 -0.16
CA VAL A 94 8.43 4.33 0.17
C VAL A 94 9.50 4.54 -0.90
N ASN A 95 10.24 3.48 -1.25
CA ASN A 95 11.31 3.56 -2.24
C ASN A 95 10.79 4.00 -3.62
N LYS A 96 9.65 3.45 -4.03
CA LYS A 96 9.01 3.78 -5.31
C LYS A 96 8.52 5.22 -5.32
N MET A 97 7.83 5.67 -4.27
CA MET A 97 7.30 7.03 -4.18
C MET A 97 8.41 8.07 -4.08
N SER A 98 9.44 7.83 -3.27
CA SER A 98 10.59 8.72 -3.13
C SER A 98 11.30 8.94 -4.47
N ARG A 99 11.46 7.87 -5.27
CA ARG A 99 12.00 7.97 -6.63
C ARG A 99 11.10 8.81 -7.53
N LYS A 100 9.81 8.52 -7.54
CA LYS A 100 8.85 9.22 -8.39
C LYS A 100 8.69 10.70 -8.03
N ILE A 101 8.77 11.06 -6.77
CA ILE A 101 8.78 12.46 -6.32
C ILE A 101 10.01 13.20 -6.87
N ARG A 102 11.20 12.57 -6.82
CA ARG A 102 12.44 13.17 -7.38
C ARG A 102 12.41 13.30 -8.89
N GLU A 103 11.80 12.35 -9.59
CA GLU A 103 11.70 12.33 -11.06
C GLU A 103 10.60 13.27 -11.58
N TYR A 104 9.72 13.76 -10.72
CA TYR A 104 8.59 14.57 -11.14
C TYR A 104 9.02 16.01 -11.52
N ASN A 105 8.89 16.35 -12.78
CA ASN A 105 9.23 17.66 -13.34
C ASN A 105 8.01 18.57 -13.54
N GLY A 106 6.81 18.11 -13.19
CA GLY A 106 5.57 18.88 -13.33
C GLY A 106 5.41 19.93 -12.25
N ASN A 107 4.56 20.92 -12.52
CA ASN A 107 4.29 22.06 -11.62
C ASN A 107 2.91 21.95 -10.93
N ASP A 108 2.27 20.79 -10.97
CA ASP A 108 0.95 20.61 -10.37
C ASP A 108 1.08 20.38 -8.85
N PRO A 109 0.65 21.35 -8.02
CA PRO A 109 0.76 21.22 -6.57
C PRO A 109 -0.12 20.11 -5.99
N HIS A 110 -1.23 19.78 -6.65
CA HIS A 110 -2.11 18.70 -6.20
C HIS A 110 -1.48 17.32 -6.40
N VAL A 111 -0.77 17.13 -7.51
CA VAL A 111 -0.02 15.90 -7.78
C VAL A 111 1.10 15.74 -6.75
N SER A 112 1.86 16.79 -6.51
CA SER A 112 2.94 16.80 -5.52
C SER A 112 2.44 16.52 -4.10
N LEU A 113 1.32 17.11 -3.70
CA LEU A 113 0.71 16.91 -2.40
C LEU A 113 0.24 15.45 -2.22
N LEU A 114 -0.42 14.90 -3.23
CA LEU A 114 -0.91 13.52 -3.19
C LEU A 114 0.25 12.51 -3.09
N ALA A 115 1.33 12.74 -3.83
CA ALA A 115 2.53 11.92 -3.78
C ALA A 115 3.19 11.95 -2.40
N LYS A 116 3.30 13.13 -1.79
CA LYS A 116 3.82 13.28 -0.41
C LYS A 116 2.95 12.57 0.62
N ARG A 117 1.62 12.70 0.53
CA ARG A 117 0.69 12.00 1.42
C ARG A 117 0.81 10.49 1.30
N MET A 118 1.03 9.96 0.10
CA MET A 118 1.27 8.53 -0.07
C MET A 118 2.57 8.12 0.63
N LEU A 119 3.65 8.88 0.46
CA LEU A 119 4.92 8.61 1.10
C LEU A 119 4.79 8.61 2.63
N GLU A 120 4.19 9.65 3.19
CA GLU A 120 3.93 9.77 4.63
C GLU A 120 3.08 8.59 5.16
N THR A 121 2.05 8.19 4.43
CA THR A 121 1.20 7.04 4.78
C THR A 121 2.01 5.75 4.85
N GLU A 122 2.88 5.49 3.88
CA GLU A 122 3.74 4.30 3.88
C GLU A 122 4.71 4.31 5.07
N GLU A 123 5.30 5.46 5.38
CA GLU A 123 6.23 5.63 6.52
C GLU A 123 5.51 5.45 7.86
N GLU A 124 4.32 6.02 8.03
CA GLU A 124 3.48 5.83 9.21
C GLU A 124 3.09 4.36 9.39
N ASN A 125 2.67 3.71 8.33
CA ASN A 125 2.31 2.29 8.36
C ASN A 125 3.48 1.41 8.81
N ILE A 126 4.71 1.70 8.36
CA ILE A 126 5.93 1.00 8.83
C ILE A 126 6.08 1.18 10.33
N LYS A 127 5.98 2.42 10.81
CA LYS A 127 6.13 2.74 12.23
C LYS A 127 5.08 2.01 13.08
N GLU A 128 3.82 2.02 12.65
CA GLU A 128 2.73 1.37 13.37
C GLU A 128 2.90 -0.16 13.38
N MET A 129 3.30 -0.77 12.26
CA MET A 129 3.56 -2.21 12.20
C MET A 129 4.78 -2.64 13.03
N SER A 130 5.77 -1.78 13.17
CA SER A 130 6.97 -2.08 13.96
C SER A 130 6.68 -2.41 15.43
N ALA A 131 5.56 -1.93 15.96
CA ALA A 131 5.10 -2.25 17.31
C ALA A 131 4.73 -3.73 17.51
N PHE A 132 4.53 -4.49 16.42
CA PHE A 132 4.14 -5.90 16.45
C PHE A 132 5.28 -6.88 16.12
N LEU A 133 6.47 -6.36 15.88
CA LEU A 133 7.66 -7.19 15.61
C LEU A 133 8.10 -8.02 16.83
#